data_6adab6ca1469065167dd1c126b44a900
#
_entry.id   6adab6ca1469065167dd1c126b44a900
#
_cell.length_a   1.000
_cell.length_b   1.000
_cell.length_c   1.000
_cell.angle_alpha   90.00
_cell.angle_beta   90.00
_cell.angle_gamma   90.00
#
_symmetry.space_group_name_H-M   'P 1'
#
loop_
_entity.id
_entity.type
_entity.pdbx_description
1 polymer ?
#
loop_
_entity_poly.entity_id
_entity_poly.type
_entity_poly.pdbx_seq_one_letter_code
_entity_poly.pdbx_strand_id
1 'polypeptide(L)'
;MVLVLGLIAVAVVLILQVRAIRHSPHPRLRAVDALTSTVPPFLLLYAAAYYLMDRGHVNNFGTPMTRTDALYFAVTVFSTVGFGDIAPVSQTARLIVVTQMIGDLLLLSLAARVVIGAVQEGVRRQVRMSEDEPPNG
;
A
#
# COMPACT_ATOMS: atom_id res chain seq x y z
N MET A 1 -10.37 21.23 -9.27
CA MET A 1 -9.96 20.54 -10.52
C MET A 1 -8.73 19.66 -10.30
N VAL A 2 -7.62 20.20 -9.79
CA VAL A 2 -6.38 19.44 -9.53
C VAL A 2 -6.59 18.27 -8.52
N LEU A 3 -7.42 18.48 -7.49
CA LEU A 3 -7.72 17.46 -6.48
C LEU A 3 -8.55 16.30 -7.05
N VAL A 4 -9.52 16.58 -7.90
CA VAL A 4 -10.35 15.57 -8.55
C VAL A 4 -9.49 14.75 -9.52
N LEU A 5 -8.60 15.39 -10.28
CA LEU A 5 -7.64 14.74 -11.16
C LEU A 5 -6.65 13.86 -10.36
N GLY A 6 -6.15 14.35 -9.21
CA GLY A 6 -5.30 13.57 -8.32
C GLY A 6 -6.01 12.33 -7.76
N LEU A 7 -7.26 12.49 -7.32
CA LEU A 7 -8.07 11.38 -6.79
C LEU A 7 -8.39 10.34 -7.88
N ILE A 8 -8.71 10.80 -9.09
CA ILE A 8 -8.94 9.92 -10.25
C ILE A 8 -7.65 9.19 -10.63
N ALA A 9 -6.51 9.87 -10.66
CA ALA A 9 -5.22 9.24 -10.93
C ALA A 9 -4.87 8.16 -9.91
N VAL A 10 -5.08 8.42 -8.62
CA VAL A 10 -4.91 7.43 -7.54
C VAL A 10 -5.87 6.25 -7.72
N ALA A 11 -7.15 6.50 -7.99
CA ALA A 11 -8.13 5.44 -8.22
C ALA A 11 -7.78 4.58 -9.45
N VAL A 12 -7.36 5.22 -10.55
CA VAL A 12 -6.94 4.52 -11.78
C VAL A 12 -5.71 3.66 -11.53
N VAL A 13 -4.69 4.18 -10.82
CA VAL A 13 -3.49 3.41 -10.48
C VAL A 13 -3.85 2.22 -9.60
N LEU A 14 -4.68 2.39 -8.58
CA LEU A 14 -5.15 1.30 -7.72
C LEU A 14 -5.93 0.24 -8.53
N ILE A 15 -6.82 0.65 -9.42
CA ILE A 15 -7.60 -0.27 -10.27
C ILE A 15 -6.68 -1.02 -11.23
N LEU A 16 -5.72 -0.36 -11.87
CA LEU A 16 -4.77 -0.98 -12.78
C LEU A 16 -3.88 -2.00 -12.06
N GLN A 17 -3.45 -1.70 -10.84
CA GLN A 17 -2.64 -2.60 -10.03
C GLN A 17 -3.44 -3.83 -9.57
N VAL A 18 -4.67 -3.65 -9.10
CA VAL A 18 -5.57 -4.78 -8.75
C VAL A 18 -5.85 -5.66 -9.98
N ARG A 19 -6.02 -5.06 -11.15
CA ARG A 19 -6.20 -5.82 -12.42
C ARG A 19 -4.96 -6.58 -12.84
N ALA A 20 -3.78 -5.99 -12.73
CA ALA A 20 -2.51 -6.65 -13.07
C ALA A 20 -2.25 -7.90 -12.22
N ILE A 21 -2.66 -7.89 -10.96
CA ILE A 21 -2.53 -9.02 -10.03
C ILE A 21 -3.47 -10.18 -10.40
N ARG A 22 -4.67 -9.86 -10.90
CA ARG A 22 -5.70 -10.88 -11.22
C ARG A 22 -5.42 -11.70 -12.48
N HIS A 23 -4.58 -11.24 -13.39
CA HIS A 23 -4.35 -11.85 -14.72
C HIS A 23 -3.05 -12.67 -14.82
N SER A 24 -2.44 -13.12 -13.73
CA SER A 24 -1.15 -13.83 -13.75
C SER A 24 -1.27 -15.33 -13.50
N PRO A 25 -0.61 -16.19 -14.31
CA PRO A 25 -0.69 -17.66 -14.20
C PRO A 25 0.13 -18.27 -13.06
N HIS A 26 0.96 -17.50 -12.33
CA HIS A 26 1.74 -17.98 -11.17
C HIS A 26 1.52 -17.05 -9.97
N PRO A 27 0.55 -17.34 -9.08
CA PRO A 27 0.04 -16.33 -8.14
C PRO A 27 0.98 -15.96 -6.98
N ARG A 28 1.99 -16.76 -6.64
CA ARG A 28 2.74 -16.60 -5.39
C ARG A 28 4.01 -15.75 -5.49
N LEU A 29 4.92 -16.06 -6.41
CA LEU A 29 6.14 -15.27 -6.63
C LEU A 29 5.78 -13.89 -7.20
N ARG A 30 4.76 -13.82 -8.07
CA ARG A 30 4.28 -12.55 -8.63
C ARG A 30 3.53 -11.67 -7.64
N ALA A 31 2.95 -12.22 -6.59
CA ALA A 31 2.26 -11.40 -5.61
C ALA A 31 3.27 -10.67 -4.69
N VAL A 32 4.39 -11.28 -4.36
CA VAL A 32 5.51 -10.60 -3.67
C VAL A 32 6.13 -9.54 -4.58
N ASP A 33 6.43 -9.89 -5.83
CA ASP A 33 6.92 -8.92 -6.83
C ASP A 33 5.94 -7.77 -7.07
N ALA A 34 4.65 -8.07 -7.16
CA ALA A 34 3.61 -7.06 -7.32
C ALA A 34 3.52 -6.12 -6.11
N LEU A 35 3.59 -6.63 -4.89
CA LEU A 35 3.62 -5.80 -3.68
C LEU A 35 4.88 -4.94 -3.63
N THR A 36 6.04 -5.52 -3.86
CA THR A 36 7.32 -4.80 -3.83
C THR A 36 7.39 -3.72 -4.91
N SER A 37 6.81 -3.96 -6.08
CA SER A 37 6.77 -2.98 -7.17
C SER A 37 5.63 -1.95 -7.03
N THR A 38 4.60 -2.25 -6.23
CA THR A 38 3.41 -1.39 -6.06
C THR A 38 3.57 -0.39 -4.94
N VAL A 39 4.17 -0.78 -3.81
CA VAL A 39 4.27 0.08 -2.61
C VAL A 39 5.09 1.35 -2.86
N PRO A 40 6.29 1.32 -3.47
CA PRO A 40 7.05 2.54 -3.70
C PRO A 40 6.33 3.59 -4.57
N PRO A 41 5.80 3.26 -5.76
CA PRO A 41 5.09 4.25 -6.57
C PRO A 41 3.80 4.74 -5.90
N PHE A 42 3.11 3.91 -5.13
CA PHE A 42 1.95 4.31 -4.34
C PHE A 42 2.33 5.37 -3.29
N LEU A 43 3.38 5.14 -2.51
CA LEU A 43 3.87 6.10 -1.51
C LEU A 43 4.36 7.40 -2.16
N LEU A 44 5.09 7.32 -3.27
CA LEU A 44 5.56 8.49 -4.01
C LEU A 44 4.41 9.32 -4.58
N LEU A 45 3.34 8.66 -5.05
CA LEU A 45 2.14 9.33 -5.55
C LEU A 45 1.45 10.13 -4.45
N TYR A 46 1.26 9.54 -3.27
CA TYR A 46 0.65 10.25 -2.13
C TYR A 46 1.57 11.33 -1.58
N ALA A 47 2.87 11.08 -1.47
CA ALA A 47 3.83 12.11 -1.08
C ALA A 47 3.81 13.32 -2.04
N ALA A 48 3.75 13.07 -3.36
CA ALA A 48 3.61 14.14 -4.34
C ALA A 48 2.27 14.89 -4.19
N ALA A 49 1.16 14.18 -3.95
CA ALA A 49 -0.15 14.79 -3.72
C ALA A 49 -0.14 15.69 -2.47
N TYR A 50 0.42 15.24 -1.36
CA TYR A 50 0.55 16.03 -0.13
C TYR A 50 1.42 17.28 -0.34
N TYR A 51 2.57 17.11 -0.97
CA TYR A 51 3.47 18.22 -1.26
C TYR A 51 2.84 19.29 -2.15
N LEU A 52 2.18 18.86 -3.25
CA LEU A 52 1.51 19.78 -4.18
C LEU A 52 0.32 20.48 -3.53
N MET A 53 -0.41 19.78 -2.68
CA MET A 53 -1.55 20.34 -1.97
C MET A 53 -1.12 21.40 -0.95
N ASP A 54 -0.02 21.15 -0.24
CA ASP A 54 0.52 22.12 0.72
C ASP A 54 1.03 23.38 0.03
N ARG A 55 1.62 23.25 -1.16
CA ARG A 55 2.04 24.42 -1.99
C ARG A 55 0.88 25.21 -2.56
N GLY A 56 -0.26 24.60 -2.78
CA GLY A 56 -1.45 25.27 -3.33
C GLY A 56 -2.19 26.15 -2.32
N HIS A 57 -2.16 25.80 -1.05
CA HIS A 57 -2.80 26.56 0.05
C HIS A 57 -2.01 26.35 1.34
N VAL A 58 -1.46 27.42 1.86
CA VAL A 58 -0.76 27.46 3.14
C VAL A 58 -1.77 27.10 4.24
N ASN A 59 -1.57 26.00 4.94
CA ASN A 59 -2.32 25.46 6.09
C ASN A 59 -3.07 24.13 5.88
N ASN A 60 -2.73 23.34 4.88
CA ASN A 60 -3.33 22.01 4.78
C ASN A 60 -2.80 21.05 5.86
N PHE A 61 -1.55 21.23 6.29
CA PHE A 61 -0.87 20.37 7.29
C PHE A 61 -0.31 21.15 8.50
N GLY A 62 -0.73 22.40 8.69
CA GLY A 62 -0.34 23.24 9.83
C GLY A 62 1.07 23.85 9.75
N THR A 63 1.99 23.24 9.04
CA THR A 63 3.36 23.72 8.80
C THR A 63 3.73 23.48 7.32
N PRO A 64 4.55 24.35 6.72
CA PRO A 64 5.00 24.13 5.33
C PRO A 64 5.73 22.79 5.19
N MET A 65 5.29 21.98 4.25
CA MET A 65 5.90 20.66 3.99
C MET A 65 7.03 20.74 2.97
N THR A 66 8.17 20.17 3.32
CA THR A 66 9.19 19.83 2.33
C THR A 66 8.83 18.54 1.59
N ARG A 67 9.56 18.22 0.51
CA ARG A 67 9.36 16.93 -0.19
C ARG A 67 9.63 15.74 0.71
N THR A 68 10.62 15.87 1.59
CA THR A 68 10.98 14.84 2.57
C THR A 68 9.90 14.67 3.61
N ASP A 69 9.31 15.76 4.11
CA ASP A 69 8.21 15.72 5.07
C ASP A 69 6.97 15.04 4.48
N ALA A 70 6.66 15.32 3.20
CA ALA A 70 5.55 14.69 2.51
C ALA A 70 5.75 13.17 2.34
N LEU A 71 6.96 12.74 1.99
CA LEU A 71 7.31 11.32 1.92
C LEU A 71 7.28 10.67 3.30
N TYR A 72 7.87 11.31 4.29
CA TYR A 72 7.84 10.86 5.69
C TYR A 72 6.39 10.67 6.17
N PHE A 73 5.53 11.64 5.92
CA PHE A 73 4.11 11.56 6.29
C PHE A 73 3.42 10.39 5.58
N ALA A 74 3.59 10.24 4.26
CA ALA A 74 3.01 9.13 3.51
C ALA A 74 3.47 7.76 4.06
N VAL A 75 4.75 7.63 4.41
CA VAL A 75 5.32 6.39 4.99
C VAL A 75 4.79 6.14 6.40
N THR A 76 4.65 7.17 7.25
CA THR A 76 4.13 7.00 8.62
C THR A 76 2.67 6.61 8.64
N VAL A 77 1.87 7.10 7.69
CA VAL A 77 0.47 6.68 7.50
C VAL A 77 0.42 5.22 7.03
N PHE A 78 1.17 4.89 5.98
CA PHE A 78 1.23 3.53 5.42
C PHE A 78 1.67 2.48 6.45
N SER A 79 2.70 2.79 7.24
CA SER A 79 3.21 1.91 8.30
C SER A 79 2.30 1.85 9.55
N THR A 80 1.20 2.59 9.56
CA THR A 80 0.26 2.70 10.68
C THR A 80 0.88 3.23 11.98
N VAL A 81 2.06 3.83 11.90
CA VAL A 81 2.77 4.39 13.08
C VAL A 81 2.14 5.71 13.50
N GLY A 82 1.96 6.66 12.56
CA GLY A 82 1.25 7.91 12.79
C GLY A 82 1.76 8.71 13.99
N PHE A 83 3.00 9.21 13.96
CA PHE A 83 3.58 9.98 15.07
C PHE A 83 2.78 11.21 15.48
N GLY A 84 1.99 11.79 14.56
CA GLY A 84 1.14 12.94 14.85
C GLY A 84 1.86 14.29 14.83
N ASP A 85 3.12 14.31 14.47
CA ASP A 85 3.96 15.51 14.30
C ASP A 85 3.57 16.29 13.03
N ILE A 86 3.15 15.58 11.99
CA ILE A 86 2.51 16.13 10.79
C ILE A 86 1.08 15.55 10.74
N ALA A 87 0.09 16.44 10.65
CA ALA A 87 -1.32 16.03 10.63
C ALA A 87 -2.14 16.88 9.66
N PRO A 88 -3.13 16.30 8.96
CA PRO A 88 -4.00 17.04 8.07
C PRO A 88 -4.93 17.97 8.87
N VAL A 89 -4.88 19.27 8.60
CA VAL A 89 -5.69 20.30 9.26
C VAL A 89 -6.93 20.62 8.44
N SER A 90 -6.78 20.74 7.11
CA SER A 90 -7.90 21.06 6.23
C SER A 90 -8.79 19.83 5.95
N GLN A 91 -10.06 20.06 5.67
CA GLN A 91 -11.01 19.01 5.25
C GLN A 91 -10.51 18.24 4.03
N THR A 92 -9.96 18.96 3.06
CA THR A 92 -9.44 18.37 1.82
C THR A 92 -8.23 17.48 2.08
N ALA A 93 -7.32 17.90 2.95
CA ALA A 93 -6.19 17.10 3.36
C ALA A 93 -6.63 15.81 4.04
N ARG A 94 -7.60 15.91 4.95
CA ARG A 94 -8.18 14.75 5.64
C ARG A 94 -8.80 13.74 4.67
N LEU A 95 -9.53 14.22 3.65
CA LEU A 95 -10.13 13.34 2.65
C LEU A 95 -9.07 12.58 1.84
N ILE A 96 -7.99 13.24 1.43
CA ILE A 96 -6.90 12.58 0.69
C ILE A 96 -6.19 11.56 1.58
N VAL A 97 -5.92 11.90 2.83
CA VAL A 97 -5.32 10.94 3.79
C VAL A 97 -6.23 9.72 4.00
N VAL A 98 -7.54 9.92 4.10
CA VAL A 98 -8.50 8.80 4.19
C VAL A 98 -8.43 7.90 2.96
N THR A 99 -8.29 8.46 1.74
CA THR A 99 -8.13 7.62 0.54
C THR A 99 -6.83 6.83 0.55
N GLN A 100 -5.73 7.39 1.06
CA GLN A 100 -4.50 6.63 1.29
C GLN A 100 -4.74 5.49 2.28
N MET A 101 -5.32 5.77 3.45
CA MET A 101 -5.58 4.76 4.49
C MET A 101 -6.41 3.59 3.95
N ILE A 102 -7.42 3.85 3.11
CA ILE A 102 -8.20 2.79 2.45
C ILE A 102 -7.31 1.99 1.50
N GLY A 103 -6.48 2.66 0.70
CA GLY A 103 -5.51 2.00 -0.18
C GLY A 103 -4.51 1.13 0.59
N ASP A 104 -4.01 1.64 1.72
CA ASP A 104 -3.09 0.93 2.61
C ASP A 104 -3.71 -0.37 3.14
N LEU A 105 -4.97 -0.32 3.59
CA LEU A 105 -5.71 -1.50 4.06
C LEU A 105 -5.90 -2.54 2.95
N LEU A 106 -6.16 -2.11 1.72
CA LEU A 106 -6.27 -3.02 0.56
C LEU A 106 -4.92 -3.68 0.25
N LEU A 107 -3.83 -2.92 0.24
CA LEU A 107 -2.49 -3.45 0.02
C LEU A 107 -2.06 -4.41 1.13
N LEU A 108 -2.35 -4.06 2.39
CA LEU A 108 -2.03 -4.89 3.55
C LEU A 108 -2.84 -6.20 3.55
N SER A 109 -4.13 -6.14 3.19
CA SER A 109 -4.97 -7.33 3.07
C SER A 109 -4.49 -8.28 1.98
N LEU A 110 -3.99 -7.73 0.87
CA LEU A 110 -3.38 -8.52 -0.20
C LEU A 110 -2.07 -9.17 0.25
N ALA A 111 -1.20 -8.42 0.95
CA ALA A 111 0.03 -8.94 1.53
C ALA A 111 -0.24 -10.10 2.50
N ALA A 112 -1.22 -9.95 3.39
CA ALA A 112 -1.62 -10.99 4.32
C ALA A 112 -2.08 -12.28 3.60
N ARG A 113 -2.87 -12.16 2.53
CA ARG A 113 -3.30 -13.33 1.72
C ARG A 113 -2.14 -14.07 1.11
N VAL A 114 -1.12 -13.36 0.63
CA VAL A 114 0.09 -13.95 0.05
C VAL A 114 0.86 -14.73 1.10
N VAL A 115 1.08 -14.16 2.27
CA VAL A 115 1.80 -14.80 3.39
C VAL A 115 1.05 -16.06 3.87
N ILE A 116 -0.26 -15.96 4.09
CA ILE A 116 -1.08 -17.11 4.53
C ILE A 116 -1.04 -18.23 3.49
N GLY A 117 -1.15 -17.89 2.20
CA GLY A 117 -1.06 -18.87 1.11
C GLY A 117 0.29 -19.58 1.06
N ALA A 118 1.39 -18.87 1.30
CA ALA A 118 2.74 -19.44 1.34
C ALA A 118 2.93 -20.42 2.52
N VAL A 119 2.42 -20.05 3.70
CA VAL A 119 2.48 -20.90 4.90
C VAL A 119 1.68 -22.20 4.71
N GLN A 120 0.45 -22.10 4.19
CA GLN A 120 -0.41 -23.27 3.96
C GLN A 120 0.23 -24.28 3.00
N GLU A 121 0.94 -23.82 1.98
CA GLU A 121 1.64 -24.73 1.04
C GLU A 121 2.86 -25.38 1.69
N GLY A 122 3.62 -24.67 2.51
CA GLY A 122 4.73 -25.23 3.28
C GLY A 122 4.28 -26.38 4.17
N VAL A 123 3.18 -26.18 4.90
CA VAL A 123 2.57 -27.20 5.76
C VAL A 123 2.09 -28.40 4.95
N ARG A 124 1.41 -28.19 3.83
CA ARG A 124 0.94 -29.30 2.96
C ARG A 124 2.09 -30.15 2.39
N ARG A 125 3.23 -29.54 2.06
CA ARG A 125 4.41 -30.28 1.59
C ARG A 125 5.03 -31.14 2.69
N GLN A 126 5.10 -30.63 3.91
CA GLN A 126 5.61 -31.40 5.05
C GLN A 126 4.73 -32.60 5.37
N VAL A 127 3.41 -32.45 5.37
CA VAL A 127 2.48 -33.57 5.60
C VAL A 127 2.62 -34.65 4.53
N ARG A 128 2.74 -34.29 3.24
CA ARG A 128 2.96 -35.29 2.17
C ARG A 128 4.29 -36.04 2.32
N MET A 129 5.37 -35.35 2.70
CA MET A 129 6.67 -36.02 2.89
C MET A 129 6.64 -37.01 4.07
N SER A 130 5.85 -36.74 5.10
CA SER A 130 5.70 -37.66 6.24
C SER A 130 4.77 -38.83 5.94
N GLU A 131 3.88 -38.73 4.95
CA GLU A 131 3.04 -39.86 4.50
C GLU A 131 3.78 -40.79 3.52
N ASP A 132 4.74 -40.24 2.76
CA ASP A 132 5.55 -41.00 1.79
C ASP A 132 6.77 -41.71 2.44
N GLU A 133 7.05 -41.51 3.74
CA GLU A 133 8.10 -42.21 4.47
C GLU A 133 7.63 -43.64 4.82
N PRO A 134 8.27 -44.70 4.27
CA PRO A 134 7.84 -46.05 4.55
C PRO A 134 7.96 -46.35 6.03
N PRO A 135 7.02 -47.10 6.63
CA PRO A 135 7.11 -47.50 8.03
C PRO A 135 8.40 -48.26 8.25
N ASN A 136 9.26 -47.69 9.09
CA ASN A 136 10.51 -48.37 9.51
C ASN A 136 10.14 -49.70 10.11
N GLY A 137 10.39 -50.76 9.31
CA GLY A 137 10.28 -52.16 9.77
C GLY A 137 11.41 -52.55 10.68
#